data_11f9467b902c1ab19020dd8f7a28fb72
#
_entry.id   11f9467b902c1ab19020dd8f7a28fb72
#
_cell.length_a   1.000
_cell.length_b   1.000
_cell.length_c   1.000
_cell.angle_alpha   90.00
_cell.angle_beta   90.00
_cell.angle_gamma   90.00
#
_symmetry.space_group_name_H-M   'P 1'
#
loop_
_entity.id
_entity.type
_entity.pdbx_description
1 polymer ?
#
loop_
_entity_poly.entity_id
_entity_poly.type
_entity_poly.pdbx_seq_one_letter_code
_entity_poly.pdbx_strand_id
1 'polypeptide(L)'
;MVSLIFFLLFLSCGSDSSDNGQPIIIDKKYVLPYPIGKAYTCSQGFNSSPSHLGTFSYAIDFEMPIGTLVTAARSGRIVYILESYSDNDQIDGHENVVIVMHEDSTYARYVHLTLNGALVHMNQIVVPGDTVGLSGSSGTNGGPHLHFDITKTFNGKSDQTIPFDFMNTISHPVGLQRGVTYEALPY
;
A
#
# COMPACT_ATOMS: atom_id res chain seq x y z
N MET A 1 -33.28 34.35 60.14
CA MET A 1 -33.57 33.84 58.82
C MET A 1 -32.31 34.02 57.99
N VAL A 2 -31.57 32.92 57.79
CA VAL A 2 -30.31 32.92 57.02
C VAL A 2 -30.60 32.25 55.68
N SER A 3 -30.48 33.02 54.63
CA SER A 3 -30.73 32.52 53.24
C SER A 3 -29.45 31.86 52.69
N LEU A 4 -29.54 30.57 52.39
CA LEU A 4 -28.45 29.77 51.86
C LEU A 4 -28.52 29.85 50.34
N ILE A 5 -27.55 30.51 49.70
CA ILE A 5 -27.43 30.58 48.25
C ILE A 5 -26.58 29.38 47.81
N PHE A 6 -27.20 28.47 47.04
CA PHE A 6 -26.52 27.35 46.38
C PHE A 6 -25.88 27.84 45.09
N PHE A 7 -24.54 27.78 45.01
CA PHE A 7 -23.79 28.01 43.79
C PHE A 7 -23.66 26.68 43.04
N LEU A 8 -24.32 26.53 41.91
CA LEU A 8 -24.10 25.40 41.00
C LEU A 8 -22.84 25.67 40.15
N LEU A 9 -21.78 24.92 40.45
CA LEU A 9 -20.61 24.83 39.55
C LEU A 9 -20.94 23.90 38.41
N PHE A 10 -21.08 24.43 37.17
CA PHE A 10 -21.04 23.65 35.95
C PHE A 10 -19.58 23.26 35.66
N LEU A 11 -19.23 21.98 35.88
CA LEU A 11 -18.01 21.42 35.29
C LEU A 11 -18.25 21.24 33.80
N SER A 12 -17.62 22.08 33.02
CA SER A 12 -17.45 21.85 31.59
C SER A 12 -16.41 20.74 31.39
N CYS A 13 -16.87 19.57 30.97
CA CYS A 13 -15.98 18.47 30.53
C CYS A 13 -15.51 18.82 29.14
N GLY A 14 -14.38 19.48 29.02
CA GLY A 14 -13.63 19.64 27.79
C GLY A 14 -12.98 18.31 27.47
N SER A 15 -13.44 17.64 26.42
CA SER A 15 -12.74 16.49 25.84
C SER A 15 -11.55 17.00 25.03
N ASP A 16 -10.43 17.26 25.69
CA ASP A 16 -9.14 17.37 25.03
C ASP A 16 -8.73 15.97 24.56
N SER A 17 -8.98 15.66 23.29
CA SER A 17 -8.29 14.58 22.59
C SER A 17 -6.84 15.01 22.38
N SER A 18 -6.00 14.85 23.40
CA SER A 18 -4.55 14.90 23.25
C SER A 18 -4.14 13.71 22.39
N ASP A 19 -3.93 13.97 21.09
CA ASP A 19 -3.10 13.12 20.26
C ASP A 19 -1.71 13.07 20.92
N ASN A 20 -1.48 12.01 21.67
CA ASN A 20 -0.21 11.75 22.35
C ASN A 20 0.84 11.35 21.33
N GLY A 21 1.31 12.20 20.48
CA GLY A 21 2.35 12.04 19.47
C GLY A 21 3.40 10.92 19.69
N GLN A 22 2.93 9.73 20.07
CA GLN A 22 3.74 8.52 20.12
C GLN A 22 4.14 8.20 18.68
N PRO A 23 5.43 7.97 18.40
CA PRO A 23 5.85 7.57 17.08
C PRO A 23 5.08 6.30 16.67
N ILE A 24 4.42 6.33 15.51
CA ILE A 24 3.80 5.14 14.95
C ILE A 24 4.94 4.15 14.68
N ILE A 25 5.05 3.11 15.52
CA ILE A 25 6.01 2.02 15.28
C ILE A 25 5.44 1.20 14.13
N ILE A 26 5.99 1.37 12.95
CA ILE A 26 5.65 0.58 11.78
C ILE A 26 6.61 -0.61 11.74
N ASP A 27 6.06 -1.81 11.84
CA ASP A 27 6.83 -3.03 11.73
C ASP A 27 7.30 -3.22 10.27
N LYS A 28 8.61 -3.25 10.07
CA LYS A 28 9.22 -3.49 8.76
C LYS A 28 9.10 -4.97 8.41
N LYS A 29 7.97 -5.35 7.84
CA LYS A 29 7.65 -6.76 7.51
C LYS A 29 7.77 -7.07 6.02
N TYR A 30 7.94 -6.05 5.19
CA TYR A 30 7.87 -6.20 3.75
C TYR A 30 9.24 -6.01 3.12
N VAL A 31 9.48 -6.68 2.00
CA VAL A 31 10.58 -6.37 1.09
C VAL A 31 10.02 -5.58 -0.10
N LEU A 32 10.88 -4.83 -0.80
CA LEU A 32 10.49 -4.12 -2.01
C LEU A 32 9.91 -5.11 -3.03
N PRO A 33 8.79 -4.76 -3.73
CA PRO A 33 8.02 -5.67 -4.56
C PRO A 33 8.66 -5.91 -5.95
N TYR A 34 9.99 -6.04 -5.99
CA TYR A 34 10.77 -6.30 -7.20
C TYR A 34 12.08 -7.02 -6.86
N PRO A 35 12.75 -7.67 -7.84
CA PRO A 35 13.91 -8.51 -7.59
C PRO A 35 15.08 -7.77 -6.95
N ILE A 36 15.83 -8.47 -6.08
CA ILE A 36 17.08 -7.98 -5.48
C ILE A 36 18.01 -7.43 -6.57
N GLY A 37 18.66 -6.30 -6.28
CA GLY A 37 19.54 -5.57 -7.18
C GLY A 37 18.83 -4.73 -8.24
N LYS A 38 17.49 -4.71 -8.28
CA LYS A 38 16.73 -3.77 -9.09
C LYS A 38 16.39 -2.54 -8.27
N ALA A 39 16.28 -1.40 -8.97
CA ALA A 39 16.01 -0.10 -8.36
C ALA A 39 14.98 0.66 -9.16
N TYR A 40 13.95 1.19 -8.48
CA TYR A 40 12.89 1.99 -9.11
C TYR A 40 12.61 3.24 -8.28
N THR A 41 12.21 4.31 -8.99
CA THR A 41 11.87 5.60 -8.36
C THR A 41 10.47 5.52 -7.77
N CYS A 42 10.33 5.96 -6.52
CA CYS A 42 9.04 6.19 -5.90
C CYS A 42 8.42 7.46 -6.51
N SER A 43 7.38 7.32 -7.35
CA SER A 43 6.69 8.46 -7.95
C SER A 43 5.62 9.06 -7.03
N GLN A 44 5.01 8.23 -6.17
CA GLN A 44 4.13 8.68 -5.09
C GLN A 44 4.40 7.84 -3.82
N GLY A 45 4.57 8.50 -2.69
CA GLY A 45 4.67 7.91 -1.36
C GLY A 45 3.39 8.10 -0.55
N PHE A 46 3.45 7.84 0.75
CA PHE A 46 2.34 8.03 1.68
C PHE A 46 1.84 9.47 1.71
N ASN A 47 0.51 9.65 1.81
CA ASN A 47 -0.17 10.94 1.93
C ASN A 47 0.22 11.95 0.83
N SER A 48 0.52 11.47 -0.37
CA SER A 48 0.96 12.31 -1.48
C SER A 48 -0.10 12.51 -2.56
N SER A 49 -0.20 13.75 -3.04
CA SER A 49 -1.01 14.13 -4.19
C SER A 49 -0.42 13.55 -5.50
N PRO A 50 -1.24 13.19 -6.51
CA PRO A 50 -2.68 13.45 -6.60
C PRO A 50 -3.58 12.35 -5.99
N SER A 51 -3.14 11.08 -5.89
CA SER A 51 -4.05 9.94 -5.64
C SER A 51 -3.87 9.26 -4.29
N HIS A 52 -2.72 9.37 -3.62
CA HIS A 52 -2.47 8.73 -2.33
C HIS A 52 -3.04 9.55 -1.17
N LEU A 53 -4.36 9.75 -1.18
CA LEU A 53 -5.14 10.49 -0.18
C LEU A 53 -6.38 9.67 0.23
N GLY A 54 -6.94 9.96 1.39
CA GLY A 54 -8.15 9.27 1.88
C GLY A 54 -7.92 7.77 2.05
N THR A 55 -8.67 6.93 1.33
CA THR A 55 -8.55 5.47 1.40
C THR A 55 -7.18 4.96 0.94
N PHE A 56 -6.50 5.66 0.05
CA PHE A 56 -5.19 5.28 -0.50
C PHE A 56 -4.01 5.98 0.17
N SER A 57 -4.21 6.62 1.33
CA SER A 57 -3.16 7.42 2.01
C SER A 57 -1.84 6.68 2.24
N TYR A 58 -1.87 5.37 2.36
CA TYR A 58 -0.68 4.55 2.60
C TYR A 58 -0.35 3.65 1.40
N ALA A 59 -0.51 4.16 0.18
CA ALA A 59 -0.05 3.51 -1.02
C ALA A 59 1.32 4.06 -1.48
N ILE A 60 2.03 3.28 -2.29
CA ILE A 60 3.31 3.65 -2.90
C ILE A 60 3.27 3.27 -4.37
N ASP A 61 3.68 4.19 -5.24
CA ASP A 61 3.86 3.95 -6.66
C ASP A 61 5.35 3.89 -7.01
N PHE A 62 5.73 2.87 -7.77
CA PHE A 62 7.07 2.71 -8.33
C PHE A 62 7.03 2.88 -9.85
N GLU A 63 7.81 3.81 -10.40
CA GLU A 63 7.98 3.97 -11.85
C GLU A 63 8.59 2.69 -12.44
N MET A 64 7.78 1.93 -13.14
CA MET A 64 8.19 0.66 -13.76
C MET A 64 7.69 0.59 -15.20
N PRO A 65 8.58 0.31 -16.18
CA PRO A 65 8.15 0.00 -17.53
C PRO A 65 7.17 -1.19 -17.58
N ILE A 66 6.23 -1.17 -18.51
CA ILE A 66 5.33 -2.31 -18.75
C ILE A 66 6.15 -3.59 -18.95
N GLY A 67 5.72 -4.69 -18.31
CA GLY A 67 6.39 -5.98 -18.40
C GLY A 67 7.56 -6.17 -17.43
N THR A 68 7.77 -5.25 -16.47
CA THR A 68 8.77 -5.41 -15.41
C THR A 68 8.33 -6.45 -14.37
N LEU A 69 9.25 -7.32 -13.93
CA LEU A 69 8.96 -8.32 -12.90
C LEU A 69 8.56 -7.67 -11.58
N VAL A 70 7.42 -8.12 -11.07
CA VAL A 70 6.90 -7.80 -9.74
C VAL A 70 7.00 -9.02 -8.86
N THR A 71 7.50 -8.87 -7.62
CA THR A 71 7.71 -9.97 -6.69
C THR A 71 6.88 -9.81 -5.41
N ALA A 72 6.60 -10.94 -4.74
CA ALA A 72 5.91 -10.95 -3.46
C ALA A 72 6.72 -10.20 -2.40
N ALA A 73 6.12 -9.22 -1.77
CA ALA A 73 6.76 -8.41 -0.74
C ALA A 73 6.77 -9.08 0.64
N ARG A 74 5.92 -10.10 0.85
CA ARG A 74 5.80 -10.86 2.09
C ARG A 74 5.11 -12.19 1.82
N SER A 75 5.40 -13.20 2.65
CA SER A 75 4.75 -14.52 2.55
C SER A 75 3.24 -14.43 2.70
N GLY A 76 2.52 -15.21 1.88
CA GLY A 76 1.07 -15.27 1.94
C GLY A 76 0.48 -16.20 0.89
N ARG A 77 -0.83 -16.11 0.75
CA ARG A 77 -1.64 -16.88 -0.20
C ARG A 77 -2.27 -15.94 -1.23
N ILE A 78 -2.20 -16.29 -2.51
CA ILE A 78 -2.92 -15.58 -3.57
C ILE A 78 -4.42 -15.78 -3.38
N VAL A 79 -5.16 -14.69 -3.19
CA VAL A 79 -6.61 -14.71 -2.92
C VAL A 79 -7.44 -14.02 -3.98
N TYR A 80 -6.79 -13.26 -4.89
CA TYR A 80 -7.48 -12.63 -6.00
C TYR A 80 -6.54 -12.36 -7.16
N ILE A 81 -7.04 -12.51 -8.38
CA ILE A 81 -6.36 -12.20 -9.63
C ILE A 81 -7.38 -11.58 -10.59
N LEU A 82 -7.05 -10.43 -11.12
CA LEU A 82 -7.74 -9.76 -12.24
C LEU A 82 -6.66 -9.31 -13.23
N GLU A 83 -6.75 -9.77 -14.50
CA GLU A 83 -5.68 -9.53 -15.49
C GLU A 83 -6.20 -9.37 -16.93
N SER A 84 -7.50 -9.01 -17.06
CA SER A 84 -8.21 -9.00 -18.35
C SER A 84 -8.18 -7.66 -19.09
N TYR A 85 -7.66 -6.61 -18.48
CA TYR A 85 -7.69 -5.27 -19.02
C TYR A 85 -6.38 -4.89 -19.72
N SER A 86 -6.51 -4.15 -20.82
CA SER A 86 -5.37 -3.71 -21.60
C SER A 86 -4.63 -2.54 -20.96
N ASP A 87 -3.33 -2.45 -21.22
CA ASP A 87 -2.56 -1.26 -20.82
C ASP A 87 -3.07 0.00 -21.53
N ASN A 88 -2.99 1.13 -20.83
CA ASN A 88 -3.34 2.47 -21.30
C ASN A 88 -4.81 2.65 -21.73
N ASP A 89 -5.72 1.83 -21.24
CA ASP A 89 -7.16 1.97 -21.53
C ASP A 89 -7.80 3.16 -20.80
N GLN A 90 -7.20 3.64 -19.71
CA GLN A 90 -7.62 4.81 -18.92
C GLN A 90 -9.08 4.74 -18.45
N ILE A 91 -9.57 3.53 -18.19
CA ILE A 91 -10.94 3.30 -17.69
C ILE A 91 -10.88 2.98 -16.20
N ASP A 92 -11.58 3.77 -15.38
CA ASP A 92 -11.71 3.49 -13.94
C ASP A 92 -12.38 2.14 -13.71
N GLY A 93 -11.78 1.32 -12.86
CA GLY A 93 -12.23 -0.02 -12.62
C GLY A 93 -11.53 -1.10 -13.44
N HIS A 94 -10.69 -0.73 -14.37
CA HIS A 94 -9.92 -1.64 -15.21
C HIS A 94 -8.49 -1.88 -14.70
N GLU A 95 -8.24 -1.68 -13.42
CA GLU A 95 -6.94 -1.99 -12.83
C GLU A 95 -6.76 -3.52 -12.70
N ASN A 96 -5.81 -4.09 -13.43
CA ASN A 96 -5.37 -5.46 -13.19
C ASN A 96 -4.64 -5.55 -11.86
N VAL A 97 -4.90 -6.61 -11.10
CA VAL A 97 -4.39 -6.75 -9.73
C VAL A 97 -4.16 -8.19 -9.34
N VAL A 98 -3.09 -8.42 -8.58
CA VAL A 98 -2.88 -9.63 -7.77
C VAL A 98 -2.96 -9.23 -6.30
N ILE A 99 -3.67 -10.03 -5.48
CA ILE A 99 -3.79 -9.80 -4.03
C ILE A 99 -3.28 -11.01 -3.26
N VAL A 100 -2.38 -10.73 -2.33
CA VAL A 100 -1.78 -11.71 -1.41
C VAL A 100 -2.34 -11.49 -0.01
N MET A 101 -2.99 -12.50 0.57
CA MET A 101 -3.41 -12.51 1.97
C MET A 101 -2.28 -13.05 2.85
N HIS A 102 -1.90 -12.30 3.87
CA HIS A 102 -0.89 -12.68 4.85
C HIS A 102 -1.50 -13.43 6.05
N GLU A 103 -0.64 -14.06 6.86
CA GLU A 103 -1.06 -14.83 8.04
C GLU A 103 -1.81 -13.97 9.08
N ASP A 104 -1.47 -12.67 9.19
CA ASP A 104 -2.12 -11.71 10.09
C ASP A 104 -3.42 -11.12 9.51
N SER A 105 -3.93 -11.70 8.44
CA SER A 105 -5.14 -11.25 7.73
C SER A 105 -5.04 -9.85 7.14
N THR A 106 -3.83 -9.35 6.88
CA THR A 106 -3.60 -8.20 6.01
C THR A 106 -3.45 -8.63 4.56
N TYR A 107 -3.67 -7.71 3.63
CA TYR A 107 -3.68 -7.99 2.19
C TYR A 107 -2.73 -7.04 1.48
N ALA A 108 -1.76 -7.59 0.74
CA ALA A 108 -0.92 -6.80 -0.18
C ALA A 108 -1.56 -6.79 -1.57
N ARG A 109 -1.70 -5.60 -2.16
CA ARG A 109 -2.24 -5.41 -3.49
C ARG A 109 -1.14 -4.93 -4.44
N TYR A 110 -1.03 -5.61 -5.58
CA TYR A 110 -0.11 -5.30 -6.68
C TYR A 110 -0.96 -4.88 -7.87
N VAL A 111 -1.07 -3.57 -8.11
CA VAL A 111 -2.08 -2.98 -9.00
C VAL A 111 -1.46 -2.40 -10.26
N HIS A 112 -2.28 -2.16 -11.30
CA HIS A 112 -1.92 -1.72 -12.65
C HIS A 112 -1.03 -2.71 -13.41
N LEU A 113 -1.19 -4.02 -13.15
CA LEU A 113 -0.47 -5.05 -13.90
C LEU A 113 -0.86 -5.03 -15.39
N THR A 114 0.01 -5.53 -16.26
CA THR A 114 -0.28 -5.63 -17.71
C THR A 114 -1.37 -6.68 -17.99
N LEU A 115 -1.94 -6.66 -19.19
CA LEU A 115 -2.87 -7.68 -19.68
C LEU A 115 -2.23 -9.08 -19.60
N ASN A 116 -2.94 -10.05 -19.00
CA ASN A 116 -2.42 -11.41 -18.74
C ASN A 116 -1.07 -11.40 -17.98
N GLY A 117 -0.89 -10.41 -17.09
CA GLY A 117 0.37 -10.18 -16.41
C GLY A 117 0.53 -10.92 -15.08
N ALA A 118 -0.46 -11.67 -14.60
CA ALA A 118 -0.30 -12.51 -13.42
C ALA A 118 0.57 -13.74 -13.75
N LEU A 119 1.59 -14.00 -12.94
CA LEU A 119 2.49 -15.15 -13.08
C LEU A 119 2.29 -16.16 -11.94
N VAL A 120 1.16 -16.08 -11.27
CA VAL A 120 0.71 -16.92 -10.15
C VAL A 120 -0.70 -17.42 -10.42
N HIS A 121 -1.17 -18.36 -9.60
CA HIS A 121 -2.55 -18.86 -9.67
C HIS A 121 -3.25 -18.73 -8.30
N MET A 122 -4.58 -18.75 -8.32
CA MET A 122 -5.40 -18.71 -7.11
C MET A 122 -4.98 -19.80 -6.10
N ASN A 123 -4.93 -19.42 -4.82
CA ASN A 123 -4.51 -20.26 -3.69
C ASN A 123 -3.02 -20.65 -3.66
N GLN A 124 -2.20 -20.20 -4.60
CA GLN A 124 -0.75 -20.37 -4.52
C GLN A 124 -0.20 -19.72 -3.25
N ILE A 125 0.74 -20.40 -2.59
CA ILE A 125 1.54 -19.83 -1.50
C ILE A 125 2.77 -19.19 -2.15
N VAL A 126 3.08 -17.97 -1.72
CA VAL A 126 4.28 -17.22 -2.14
C VAL A 126 5.09 -16.81 -0.93
N VAL A 127 6.40 -16.67 -1.12
CA VAL A 127 7.35 -16.12 -0.14
C VAL A 127 8.02 -14.86 -0.72
N PRO A 128 8.65 -14.02 0.11
CA PRO A 128 9.33 -12.82 -0.38
C PRO A 128 10.28 -13.13 -1.54
N GLY A 129 10.14 -12.37 -2.64
CA GLY A 129 10.96 -12.53 -3.85
C GLY A 129 10.37 -13.47 -4.91
N ASP A 130 9.36 -14.30 -4.60
CA ASP A 130 8.65 -15.08 -5.62
C ASP A 130 7.99 -14.14 -6.63
N THR A 131 8.10 -14.44 -7.93
CA THR A 131 7.46 -13.63 -8.97
C THR A 131 5.94 -13.75 -8.86
N VAL A 132 5.25 -12.61 -8.79
CA VAL A 132 3.78 -12.56 -8.75
C VAL A 132 3.14 -12.04 -10.02
N GLY A 133 3.87 -11.22 -10.80
CA GLY A 133 3.32 -10.69 -12.04
C GLY A 133 4.27 -9.76 -12.78
N LEU A 134 3.71 -9.07 -13.77
CA LEU A 134 4.37 -8.08 -14.59
C LEU A 134 3.67 -6.72 -14.43
N SER A 135 4.43 -5.68 -14.16
CA SER A 135 3.92 -4.30 -14.10
C SER A 135 3.32 -3.87 -15.43
N GLY A 136 2.41 -2.92 -15.40
CA GLY A 136 1.71 -2.45 -16.58
C GLY A 136 1.25 -1.00 -16.46
N SER A 137 0.12 -0.72 -17.11
CA SER A 137 -0.53 0.60 -17.14
C SER A 137 -2.05 0.43 -17.35
N SER A 138 -2.66 -0.63 -16.77
CA SER A 138 -4.10 -0.89 -16.88
C SER A 138 -4.90 0.05 -15.98
N GLY A 139 -6.12 0.40 -16.39
CA GLY A 139 -7.01 1.31 -15.66
C GLY A 139 -6.59 2.77 -15.72
N THR A 140 -7.25 3.60 -14.93
CA THR A 140 -6.94 5.04 -14.85
C THR A 140 -5.67 5.28 -14.05
N ASN A 141 -4.64 5.77 -14.72
CA ASN A 141 -3.33 6.02 -14.12
C ASN A 141 -2.55 7.13 -14.86
N GLY A 142 -1.41 7.55 -14.29
CA GLY A 142 -0.53 8.58 -14.85
C GLY A 142 0.56 8.06 -15.77
N GLY A 143 0.50 6.80 -16.17
CA GLY A 143 1.52 6.11 -16.98
C GLY A 143 2.01 4.81 -16.32
N PRO A 144 2.92 4.07 -16.96
CA PRO A 144 3.38 2.78 -16.46
C PRO A 144 3.99 2.86 -15.06
N HIS A 145 3.46 2.11 -14.12
CA HIS A 145 3.97 2.00 -12.76
C HIS A 145 3.41 0.75 -12.04
N LEU A 146 3.99 0.39 -10.92
CA LEU A 146 3.39 -0.52 -9.95
C LEU A 146 2.82 0.31 -8.80
N HIS A 147 1.51 0.25 -8.59
CA HIS A 147 0.88 0.70 -7.35
C HIS A 147 0.89 -0.45 -6.35
N PHE A 148 1.41 -0.20 -5.15
CA PHE A 148 1.52 -1.17 -4.07
C PHE A 148 0.96 -0.61 -2.77
N ASP A 149 0.08 -1.36 -2.12
CA ASP A 149 -0.47 -1.00 -0.82
C ASP A 149 -0.83 -2.22 0.03
N ILE A 150 -1.12 -1.95 1.31
CA ILE A 150 -1.57 -2.94 2.28
C ILE A 150 -2.92 -2.52 2.86
N THR A 151 -3.86 -3.47 2.96
CA THR A 151 -5.18 -3.24 3.59
C THR A 151 -5.44 -4.25 4.71
N LYS A 152 -6.38 -3.93 5.63
CA LYS A 152 -6.86 -4.87 6.67
C LYS A 152 -8.01 -5.74 6.21
N THR A 153 -8.70 -5.33 5.16
CA THR A 153 -9.88 -6.00 4.63
C THR A 153 -9.73 -6.19 3.13
N PHE A 154 -10.51 -7.10 2.57
CA PHE A 154 -10.64 -7.30 1.15
C PHE A 154 -12.12 -7.36 0.79
N ASN A 155 -12.73 -6.18 0.61
CA ASN A 155 -14.13 -6.02 0.23
C ASN A 155 -14.28 -5.31 -1.12
N GLY A 156 -13.18 -4.96 -1.76
CA GLY A 156 -13.14 -4.25 -3.03
C GLY A 156 -12.26 -3.01 -3.02
N LYS A 157 -12.53 -2.05 -3.92
CA LYS A 157 -11.70 -0.86 -4.13
C LYS A 157 -11.67 0.14 -2.96
N SER A 158 -12.67 0.09 -2.07
CA SER A 158 -12.83 1.07 -0.98
C SER A 158 -12.10 0.67 0.30
N ASP A 159 -11.32 -0.41 0.28
CA ASP A 159 -10.60 -0.85 1.46
C ASP A 159 -9.54 0.18 1.87
N GLN A 160 -9.59 0.58 3.14
CA GLN A 160 -8.65 1.55 3.70
C GLN A 160 -7.25 0.96 3.76
N THR A 161 -6.28 1.64 3.16
CA THR A 161 -4.86 1.30 3.29
C THR A 161 -4.35 1.54 4.70
N ILE A 162 -3.37 0.76 5.12
CA ILE A 162 -2.69 0.88 6.40
C ILE A 162 -1.20 1.15 6.21
N PRO A 163 -0.53 1.85 7.14
CA PRO A 163 0.89 2.11 7.05
C PRO A 163 1.70 0.80 7.12
N PHE A 164 2.74 0.73 6.31
CA PHE A 164 3.71 -0.36 6.26
C PHE A 164 5.10 0.18 5.94
N ASP A 165 6.13 -0.66 6.03
CA ASP A 165 7.49 -0.24 5.71
C ASP A 165 8.32 -1.40 5.14
N PHE A 166 9.40 -1.05 4.41
CA PHE A 166 10.30 -2.00 3.78
C PHE A 166 11.58 -2.16 4.58
N MET A 167 12.05 -3.43 4.70
CA MET A 167 13.28 -3.74 5.44
C MET A 167 14.52 -3.84 4.57
N ASN A 168 14.37 -4.00 3.25
CA ASN A 168 15.46 -4.34 2.34
C ASN A 168 15.86 -3.20 1.41
N THR A 169 15.95 -1.98 1.94
CA THR A 169 16.43 -0.81 1.20
C THR A 169 17.21 0.14 2.12
N ILE A 170 17.74 1.22 1.55
CA ILE A 170 18.43 2.27 2.32
C ILE A 170 17.52 2.85 3.42
N SER A 171 18.13 3.40 4.46
CA SER A 171 17.39 4.07 5.54
C SER A 171 16.52 5.20 4.99
N HIS A 172 15.27 5.24 5.39
CA HIS A 172 14.28 6.22 4.96
C HIS A 172 13.33 6.56 6.12
N PRO A 173 12.65 7.72 6.10
CA PRO A 173 11.53 8.00 6.99
C PRO A 173 10.40 6.99 6.79
N VAL A 174 9.41 7.01 7.67
CA VAL A 174 8.19 6.21 7.53
C VAL A 174 7.58 6.39 6.14
N GLY A 175 7.48 5.30 5.39
CA GLY A 175 7.13 5.29 3.98
C GLY A 175 8.28 5.78 3.08
N LEU A 176 8.19 5.47 1.79
CA LEU A 176 9.19 5.91 0.80
C LEU A 176 8.93 7.35 0.36
N GLN A 177 9.99 8.06 0.03
CA GLN A 177 9.92 9.46 -0.39
C GLN A 177 9.79 9.58 -1.91
N ARG A 178 8.86 10.43 -2.35
CA ARG A 178 8.68 10.77 -3.77
C ARG A 178 9.98 11.31 -4.39
N GLY A 179 10.31 10.82 -5.59
CA GLY A 179 11.47 11.21 -6.37
C GLY A 179 12.76 10.53 -5.95
N VAL A 180 12.73 9.65 -4.95
CA VAL A 180 13.90 8.86 -4.52
C VAL A 180 13.84 7.49 -5.17
N THR A 181 14.99 7.02 -5.66
CA THR A 181 15.16 5.66 -6.22
C THR A 181 15.60 4.71 -5.11
N TYR A 182 14.91 3.59 -4.98
CA TYR A 182 15.17 2.58 -3.97
C TYR A 182 15.62 1.27 -4.61
N GLU A 183 16.78 0.79 -4.21
CA GLU A 183 17.30 -0.52 -4.61
C GLU A 183 16.83 -1.59 -3.62
N ALA A 184 16.40 -2.74 -4.16
CA ALA A 184 16.10 -3.92 -3.36
C ALA A 184 17.39 -4.62 -2.95
N LEU A 185 17.76 -4.50 -1.68
CA LEU A 185 18.92 -5.14 -1.07
C LEU A 185 18.63 -6.59 -0.67
N PRO A 186 19.64 -7.46 -0.51
CA PRO A 186 19.46 -8.79 0.08
C PRO A 186 18.85 -8.70 1.49
N TYR A 187 18.02 -9.71 1.86
CA TYR A 187 17.30 -9.79 3.14
C TYR A 187 17.30 -11.20 3.71
#